data_6f6c7f928f68464a11c5494afe2dd5ee
#
_entry.id   6f6c7f928f68464a11c5494afe2dd5ee
#
_cell.length_a   1.000
_cell.length_b   1.000
_cell.length_c   1.000
_cell.angle_alpha   90.00
_cell.angle_beta   90.00
_cell.angle_gamma   90.00
#
_symmetry.space_group_name_H-M   'P 1'
#
loop_
_entity.id
_entity.type
_entity.pdbx_description
1 polymer ?
#
loop_
_entity_poly.entity_id
_entity_poly.type
_entity_poly.pdbx_seq_one_letter_code
_entity_poly.pdbx_strand_id
1 'polypeptide(L)' 'MALKDWMIAFNNAKTMESNGEEGLELIEEYERVLANLGEGPFTEAEEHVREEVLRNLEELYALSGNEEKAEEYRKMAE' A
#
# COMPACT_ATOMS: atom_id res chain seq x y z
N MET A 1 11.77 14.48 15.86
CA MET A 1 12.02 14.03 14.48
C MET A 1 10.74 13.92 13.70
N ALA A 2 10.76 14.44 12.48
CA ALA A 2 9.58 14.33 11.62
C ALA A 2 9.50 12.92 11.04
N LEU A 3 8.29 12.38 10.93
CA LEU A 3 8.05 11.13 10.25
C LEU A 3 8.22 11.33 8.74
N LYS A 4 8.68 10.31 8.05
CA LYS A 4 8.75 10.34 6.59
C LYS A 4 7.33 10.26 6.01
N ASP A 5 7.14 10.82 4.83
CA ASP A 5 5.81 10.85 4.19
C ASP A 5 5.20 9.47 4.03
N TRP A 6 6.00 8.45 3.67
CA TRP A 6 5.47 7.10 3.53
C TRP A 6 4.99 6.52 4.87
N MET A 7 5.64 6.90 5.97
CA MET A 7 5.21 6.45 7.31
C MET A 7 3.87 7.03 7.69
N ILE A 8 3.67 8.31 7.37
CA ILE A 8 2.40 8.99 7.64
C ILE A 8 1.28 8.32 6.83
N ALA A 9 1.52 8.09 5.54
CA ALA A 9 0.53 7.45 4.68
C ALA A 9 0.23 6.02 5.14
N PHE A 10 1.26 5.27 5.52
CA PHE A 10 1.08 3.90 5.99
C PHE A 10 0.26 3.85 7.28
N ASN A 11 0.57 4.73 8.23
CA ASN A 11 -0.20 4.81 9.47
C ASN A 11 -1.66 5.19 9.21
N ASN A 12 -1.89 6.11 8.28
CA ASN A 12 -3.25 6.49 7.89
C ASN A 12 -4.01 5.29 7.31
N ALA A 13 -3.37 4.54 6.42
CA ALA A 13 -4.00 3.36 5.82
C ALA A 13 -4.34 2.32 6.88
N LYS A 14 -3.42 2.07 7.82
CA LYS A 14 -3.66 1.11 8.90
C LYS A 14 -4.81 1.56 9.81
N THR A 15 -4.90 2.85 10.08
CA THR A 15 -5.99 3.40 10.87
C THR A 15 -7.33 3.21 10.14
N MET A 16 -7.35 3.48 8.84
CA MET A 16 -8.54 3.28 8.01
C MET A 16 -8.99 1.84 8.03
N GLU A 17 -8.05 0.89 7.89
CA GLU A 17 -8.37 -0.54 7.98
C GLU A 17 -8.96 -0.91 9.33
N SER A 18 -8.37 -0.38 10.41
CA SER A 18 -8.87 -0.63 11.77
C SER A 18 -10.31 -0.13 11.94
N ASN A 19 -10.67 0.90 11.19
CA ASN A 19 -12.02 1.45 11.21
C ASN A 19 -12.99 0.73 10.26
N GLY A 20 -12.50 -0.32 9.60
CA GLY A 20 -13.34 -1.14 8.71
C GLY A 20 -13.47 -0.61 7.30
N GLU A 21 -12.63 0.34 6.89
CA GLU A 21 -12.67 0.85 5.53
C GLU A 21 -12.05 -0.14 4.56
N GLU A 22 -12.69 -0.34 3.41
CA GLU A 22 -12.24 -1.29 2.40
C GLU A 22 -12.32 -0.74 0.98
N GLY A 23 -12.69 0.52 0.84
CA GLY A 23 -13.00 1.09 -0.45
C GLY A 23 -11.85 1.83 -1.11
N LEU A 24 -12.23 2.67 -2.07
CA LEU A 24 -11.30 3.44 -2.89
C LEU A 24 -10.36 4.32 -2.06
N GLU A 25 -10.86 4.90 -0.99
CA GLU A 25 -10.02 5.77 -0.16
C GLU A 25 -8.86 5.02 0.46
N LEU A 26 -9.09 3.78 0.90
CA LEU A 26 -8.04 2.94 1.45
C LEU A 26 -7.02 2.58 0.36
N ILE A 27 -7.52 2.23 -0.82
CA ILE A 27 -6.65 1.93 -1.97
C ILE A 27 -5.75 3.13 -2.27
N GLU A 28 -6.33 4.33 -2.33
CA GLU A 28 -5.57 5.54 -2.62
C GLU A 28 -4.50 5.80 -1.57
N GLU A 29 -4.81 5.55 -0.30
CA GLU A 29 -3.84 5.77 0.76
C GLU A 29 -2.67 4.79 0.68
N TYR A 30 -2.95 3.51 0.39
CA TYR A 30 -1.87 2.54 0.17
C TYR A 30 -1.04 2.91 -1.07
N GLU A 31 -1.67 3.37 -2.12
CA GLU A 31 -0.93 3.81 -3.32
C GLU A 31 -0.05 5.01 -3.01
N ARG A 32 -0.50 5.89 -2.10
CA ARG A 32 0.32 7.02 -1.65
C ARG A 32 1.56 6.55 -0.92
N VAL A 33 1.47 5.46 -0.14
CA VAL A 33 2.66 4.87 0.50
C VAL A 33 3.69 4.51 -0.57
N LEU A 34 3.27 3.81 -1.62
CA LEU A 34 4.18 3.41 -2.69
C LEU A 34 4.80 4.60 -3.40
N ALA A 35 3.98 5.62 -3.67
CA ALA A 35 4.47 6.84 -4.33
C ALA A 35 5.54 7.53 -3.48
N ASN A 36 5.35 7.57 -2.17
CA ASN A 36 6.30 8.21 -1.28
C ASN A 36 7.55 7.38 -1.02
N LEU A 37 7.44 6.05 -1.13
CA LEU A 37 8.63 5.18 -1.06
C LEU A 37 9.53 5.34 -2.28
N GLY A 38 8.93 5.62 -3.43
CA GLY A 38 9.68 5.79 -4.67
C GLY A 38 10.22 4.48 -5.22
N GLU A 39 11.34 4.56 -5.93
CA GLU A 39 11.91 3.42 -6.66
C GLU A 39 13.08 2.74 -5.94
N GLY A 40 13.44 3.24 -4.78
CA GLY A 40 14.56 2.70 -4.04
C GLY A 40 15.89 3.30 -4.44
N PRO A 41 17.00 2.73 -3.96
CA PRO A 41 17.03 1.51 -3.15
C PRO A 41 16.35 1.67 -1.80
N PHE A 42 15.85 0.56 -1.26
CA PHE A 42 15.04 0.57 -0.03
C PHE A 42 15.84 0.02 1.15
N THR A 43 15.57 0.57 2.34
CA THR A 43 16.03 -0.04 3.58
C THR A 43 15.21 -1.31 3.81
N GLU A 44 15.66 -2.15 4.76
CA GLU A 44 14.93 -3.36 5.11
C GLU A 44 13.51 -3.05 5.57
N ALA A 45 13.35 -2.01 6.39
CA ALA A 45 12.03 -1.61 6.86
C ALA A 45 11.14 -1.15 5.70
N GLU A 46 11.70 -0.38 4.77
CA GLU A 46 10.96 0.08 3.60
C GLU A 46 10.53 -1.08 2.71
N GLU A 47 11.38 -2.09 2.54
CA GLU A 47 11.03 -3.28 1.77
C GLU A 47 9.88 -4.05 2.40
N HIS A 48 9.88 -4.19 3.73
CA HIS A 48 8.80 -4.85 4.46
C HIS A 48 7.47 -4.13 4.24
N VAL A 49 7.49 -2.82 4.39
CA VAL A 49 6.29 -2.01 4.19
C VAL A 49 5.80 -2.12 2.73
N ARG A 50 6.73 -2.04 1.79
CA ARG A 50 6.39 -2.14 0.38
C ARG A 50 5.71 -3.48 0.06
N GLU A 51 6.27 -4.58 0.55
CA GLU A 51 5.67 -5.90 0.35
C GLU A 51 4.26 -6.00 0.94
N GLU A 52 4.10 -5.50 2.15
CA GLU A 52 2.78 -5.51 2.79
C GLU A 52 1.77 -4.69 2.00
N VAL A 53 2.17 -3.50 1.55
CA VAL A 53 1.30 -2.61 0.79
C VAL A 53 0.92 -3.25 -0.54
N LEU A 54 1.86 -3.87 -1.23
CA LEU A 54 1.58 -4.54 -2.51
C LEU A 54 0.56 -5.65 -2.34
N ARG A 55 0.69 -6.47 -1.28
CA ARG A 55 -0.27 -7.53 -1.00
C ARG A 55 -1.65 -6.97 -0.66
N ASN A 56 -1.69 -5.92 0.14
CA ASN A 56 -2.96 -5.30 0.50
C ASN A 56 -3.65 -4.70 -0.71
N LEU A 57 -2.89 -4.06 -1.61
CA LEU A 57 -3.46 -3.51 -2.83
C LEU A 57 -3.97 -4.61 -3.76
N GLU A 58 -3.23 -5.71 -3.87
CA GLU A 58 -3.71 -6.85 -4.65
C GLU A 58 -5.06 -7.32 -4.15
N GLU A 59 -5.17 -7.53 -2.84
CA GLU A 59 -6.41 -7.99 -2.24
C GLU A 59 -7.55 -6.98 -2.40
N LEU A 60 -7.28 -5.71 -2.15
CA LEU A 60 -8.30 -4.67 -2.25
C LEU A 60 -8.83 -4.53 -3.67
N TYR A 61 -7.96 -4.57 -4.66
CA TYR A 61 -8.38 -4.50 -6.05
C TYR A 61 -9.16 -5.74 -6.46
N ALA A 62 -8.74 -6.93 -5.98
CA ALA A 62 -9.48 -8.16 -6.27
C ALA A 62 -10.89 -8.09 -5.68
N LEU A 63 -11.01 -7.60 -4.44
CA LEU A 63 -12.31 -7.45 -3.79
C LEU A 63 -13.21 -6.44 -4.50
N SER A 64 -12.62 -5.44 -5.13
CA SER A 64 -13.39 -4.43 -5.87
C SER A 64 -13.72 -4.88 -7.29
N GLY A 65 -13.28 -6.06 -7.69
CA GLY A 65 -13.54 -6.60 -9.02
C GLY A 65 -12.54 -6.17 -10.08
N ASN A 66 -11.46 -5.49 -9.70
CA ASN A 66 -10.45 -5.03 -10.66
C ASN A 66 -9.30 -6.03 -10.71
N GLU A 67 -9.52 -7.12 -11.44
CA GLU A 67 -8.52 -8.20 -11.54
C GLU A 67 -7.24 -7.76 -12.24
N GLU A 68 -7.35 -6.84 -13.19
CA GLU A 68 -6.19 -6.34 -13.92
C GLU A 68 -5.21 -5.64 -12.98
N LYS A 69 -5.71 -4.75 -12.13
CA LYS A 69 -4.88 -4.06 -11.15
C LYS A 69 -4.35 -5.01 -10.08
N ALA A 70 -5.17 -5.95 -9.63
CA ALA A 70 -4.74 -6.95 -8.67
C ALA A 70 -3.55 -7.74 -9.21
N GLU A 71 -3.62 -8.12 -10.48
CA GLU A 71 -2.52 -8.86 -11.15
C GLU A 71 -1.26 -8.02 -11.24
N GLU A 72 -1.39 -6.73 -11.56
CA GLU A 72 -0.24 -5.83 -11.62
C GLU A 72 0.50 -5.79 -10.29
N TYR A 73 -0.25 -5.63 -9.19
CA TYR A 73 0.38 -5.56 -7.87
C TYR A 73 0.96 -6.90 -7.43
N ARG A 74 0.30 -7.99 -7.80
CA ARG A 74 0.83 -9.33 -7.52
C ARG A 74 2.19 -9.51 -8.17
N LYS A 75 2.33 -9.10 -9.42
CA LYS A 75 3.60 -9.22 -10.16
C LYS A 75 4.68 -8.35 -9.54
N MET A 76 4.33 -7.17 -9.06
CA MET A 76 5.29 -6.30 -8.40
C MET A 76 5.82 -6.89 -7.10
N ALA A 77 5.02 -7.73 -6.44
CA ALA A 77 5.40 -8.35 -5.17
C ALA A 77 6.26 -9.62 -5.35
N GLU A 78 6.36 -10.11 -6.56
CA GLU A 78 7.16 -11.32 -6.84
C GLU A 78 8.67 -11.08 -6.82
#